data_7953f15d26a9531dc59a793a13f0c8b9
#
_entry.id   7953f15d26a9531dc59a793a13f0c8b9
#
_cell.length_a   1.000
_cell.length_b   1.000
_cell.length_c   1.000
_cell.angle_alpha   90.00
_cell.angle_beta   90.00
_cell.angle_gamma   90.00
#
_symmetry.space_group_name_H-M   'P 1'
#
loop_
_entity.id
_entity.type
_entity.pdbx_description
1 polymer ?
#
loop_
_entity_poly.entity_id
_entity_poly.type
_entity_poly.pdbx_seq_one_letter_code
_entity_poly.pdbx_strand_id
1 'polypeptide(L)'
;MGKPPNKKFSKDYQSGPLSFEYFFDNQKIITNCGLGSGISNKAVLLSKLTPAQSTLCVNDTSVIKFERNKTLNRAFGTSFGNSFEITAFEQIENDIEIGAKASHNAYMQKFGFLHERKIVIDKKDRGIAGEDRIKKKKFDNKINFSIFFHLNPGLEAAKTISGNSILIKVGKNKSLIFLSQGNALDIENSIYLARNKILNNLCIKISGTLESEEKLIKWEIKNNI
;
A
#
# COMPACT_ATOMS: atom_id res chain seq x y z
N MET A 1 10.81 -0.81 -10.25
CA MET A 1 10.36 0.21 -9.31
C MET A 1 11.15 1.49 -9.54
N GLY A 2 10.52 2.67 -9.61
CA GLY A 2 11.20 3.91 -10.01
C GLY A 2 10.89 5.09 -9.08
N LYS A 3 11.73 6.13 -9.14
CA LYS A 3 11.45 7.42 -8.51
C LYS A 3 10.21 8.07 -9.13
N PRO A 4 9.52 8.99 -8.41
CA PRO A 4 8.43 9.77 -8.99
C PRO A 4 8.87 10.44 -10.31
N PRO A 5 7.97 10.55 -11.28
CA PRO A 5 8.28 11.22 -12.54
C PRO A 5 8.57 12.71 -12.32
N ASN A 6 9.23 13.33 -13.26
CA ASN A 6 9.41 14.78 -13.24
C ASN A 6 8.04 15.48 -13.17
N LYS A 7 7.95 16.62 -12.50
CA LYS A 7 6.73 17.41 -12.28
C LYS A 7 5.89 17.57 -13.55
N LYS A 8 6.52 17.80 -14.70
CA LYS A 8 5.87 17.92 -16.02
C LYS A 8 5.06 16.68 -16.43
N PHE A 9 5.45 15.48 -15.94
CA PHE A 9 4.83 14.19 -16.28
C PHE A 9 4.07 13.56 -15.10
N SER A 10 3.78 14.33 -14.07
CA SER A 10 3.19 13.83 -12.82
C SER A 10 1.67 13.85 -12.77
N LYS A 11 1.01 14.23 -13.86
CA LYS A 11 -0.44 14.40 -13.92
C LYS A 11 -1.23 13.20 -13.40
N ASP A 12 -0.82 11.99 -13.78
CA ASP A 12 -1.52 10.76 -13.42
C ASP A 12 -0.77 9.92 -12.36
N TYR A 13 0.29 10.50 -11.78
CA TYR A 13 1.07 9.82 -10.75
C TYR A 13 0.23 9.61 -9.48
N GLN A 14 0.30 8.39 -8.93
CA GLN A 14 -0.32 7.99 -7.67
C GLN A 14 0.76 7.85 -6.59
N SER A 15 0.51 8.40 -5.41
CA SER A 15 1.46 8.51 -4.30
C SER A 15 1.57 7.20 -3.51
N GLY A 16 1.93 6.11 -4.19
CA GLY A 16 2.04 4.76 -3.62
C GLY A 16 3.45 4.18 -3.71
N PRO A 17 4.48 4.77 -3.04
CA PRO A 17 5.78 4.12 -3.05
C PRO A 17 5.70 2.73 -2.44
N LEU A 18 6.32 1.76 -3.11
CA LEU A 18 6.33 0.35 -2.74
C LEU A 18 4.94 -0.30 -2.66
N SER A 19 3.90 0.32 -3.23
CA SER A 19 2.61 -0.36 -3.41
C SER A 19 2.73 -1.50 -4.42
N PHE A 20 1.84 -2.47 -4.31
CA PHE A 20 1.85 -3.65 -5.16
C PHE A 20 0.43 -4.11 -5.49
N GLU A 21 0.33 -4.97 -6.49
CA GLU A 21 -0.86 -5.76 -6.80
C GLU A 21 -0.49 -7.24 -6.74
N TYR A 22 -1.42 -8.05 -6.25
CA TYR A 22 -1.21 -9.49 -6.10
C TYR A 22 -2.35 -10.28 -6.74
N PHE A 23 -1.97 -11.27 -7.53
CA PHE A 23 -2.87 -12.22 -8.16
C PHE A 23 -2.63 -13.61 -7.59
N PHE A 24 -3.72 -14.31 -7.30
CA PHE A 24 -3.72 -15.69 -6.91
C PHE A 24 -4.72 -16.44 -7.81
N ASP A 25 -4.25 -17.51 -8.49
CA ASP A 25 -5.06 -18.30 -9.44
C ASP A 25 -5.84 -17.43 -10.44
N ASN A 26 -5.16 -16.51 -11.11
CA ASN A 26 -5.71 -15.57 -12.09
C ASN A 26 -6.76 -14.57 -11.53
N GLN A 27 -7.00 -14.58 -10.22
CA GLN A 27 -7.85 -13.60 -9.56
C GLN A 27 -6.99 -12.54 -8.88
N LYS A 28 -7.30 -11.26 -9.11
CA LYS A 28 -6.66 -10.16 -8.38
C LYS A 28 -7.16 -10.16 -6.93
N ILE A 29 -6.26 -10.21 -5.98
CA ILE A 29 -6.55 -10.21 -4.54
C ILE A 29 -6.27 -8.84 -3.95
N ILE A 30 -5.01 -8.37 -4.06
CA ILE A 30 -4.62 -7.04 -3.60
C ILE A 30 -4.54 -6.11 -4.81
N THR A 31 -5.09 -4.92 -4.65
CA THR A 31 -5.10 -3.85 -5.64
C THR A 31 -4.77 -2.50 -4.99
N ASN A 32 -4.79 -1.44 -5.77
CA ASN A 32 -4.87 -0.05 -5.30
C ASN A 32 -6.28 0.48 -5.58
N CYS A 33 -6.68 1.62 -5.03
CA CYS A 33 -8.04 2.15 -5.21
C CYS A 33 -8.40 2.61 -6.64
N GLY A 34 -7.54 2.32 -7.61
CA GLY A 34 -7.78 2.71 -9.01
C GLY A 34 -7.55 4.21 -9.26
N LEU A 35 -8.10 4.73 -10.36
CA LEU A 35 -7.99 6.15 -10.73
C LEU A 35 -9.37 6.74 -10.96
N GLY A 36 -9.69 7.81 -10.25
CA GLY A 36 -11.00 8.48 -10.28
C GLY A 36 -11.27 9.35 -11.53
N SER A 37 -10.51 9.15 -12.62
CA SER A 37 -10.74 9.84 -13.89
C SER A 37 -12.12 9.49 -14.45
N GLY A 38 -12.90 10.50 -14.83
CA GLY A 38 -14.26 10.32 -15.32
C GLY A 38 -15.35 10.33 -14.23
N ILE A 39 -15.00 10.34 -12.94
CA ILE A 39 -15.96 10.47 -11.84
C ILE A 39 -16.06 11.94 -11.40
N SER A 40 -14.98 12.48 -10.86
CA SER A 40 -14.88 13.88 -10.44
C SER A 40 -13.43 14.27 -10.15
N ASN A 41 -13.14 15.58 -10.13
CA ASN A 41 -11.82 16.08 -9.74
C ASN A 41 -11.45 15.69 -8.30
N LYS A 42 -12.42 15.58 -7.39
CA LYS A 42 -12.22 15.11 -6.03
C LYS A 42 -11.82 13.64 -6.02
N ALA A 43 -12.50 12.80 -6.80
CA ALA A 43 -12.15 11.38 -6.93
C ALA A 43 -10.74 11.18 -7.51
N VAL A 44 -10.36 11.96 -8.53
CA VAL A 44 -8.99 11.96 -9.07
C VAL A 44 -7.97 12.30 -7.99
N LEU A 45 -8.22 13.35 -7.19
CA LEU A 45 -7.29 13.73 -6.14
C LEU A 45 -7.19 12.65 -5.05
N LEU A 46 -8.30 12.13 -4.57
CA LEU A 46 -8.34 11.09 -3.53
C LEU A 46 -7.64 9.81 -3.98
N SER A 47 -7.84 9.37 -5.23
CA SER A 47 -7.18 8.18 -5.78
C SER A 47 -5.66 8.30 -5.88
N LYS A 48 -5.11 9.51 -5.80
CA LYS A 48 -3.66 9.76 -5.85
C LYS A 48 -2.99 9.76 -4.49
N LEU A 49 -3.75 9.83 -3.41
CA LEU A 49 -3.20 9.89 -2.05
C LEU A 49 -2.63 8.53 -1.62
N THR A 50 -1.65 8.55 -0.72
CA THR A 50 -1.03 7.32 -0.18
C THR A 50 -2.03 6.36 0.48
N PRO A 51 -3.05 6.80 1.25
CA PRO A 51 -4.06 5.89 1.79
C PRO A 51 -4.90 5.15 0.74
N ALA A 52 -4.91 5.60 -0.52
CA ALA A 52 -5.56 4.89 -1.62
C ALA A 52 -4.68 3.81 -2.27
N GLN A 53 -3.51 3.57 -1.74
CA GLN A 53 -2.54 2.62 -2.26
C GLN A 53 -2.23 1.53 -1.23
N SER A 54 -1.95 0.31 -1.69
CA SER A 54 -1.58 -0.82 -0.81
C SER A 54 -0.14 -0.69 -0.33
N THR A 55 0.09 0.26 0.57
CA THR A 55 1.41 0.62 1.12
C THR A 55 1.32 1.22 2.52
N LEU A 56 2.49 1.56 3.09
CA LEU A 56 2.61 2.24 4.37
C LEU A 56 2.15 3.71 4.26
N CYS A 57 1.31 4.13 5.20
CA CYS A 57 0.93 5.52 5.43
C CYS A 57 1.25 5.90 6.89
N VAL A 58 1.71 7.13 7.11
CA VAL A 58 2.16 7.59 8.40
C VAL A 58 1.41 8.84 8.81
N ASN A 59 0.85 8.82 10.04
CA ASN A 59 0.04 9.91 10.58
C ASN A 59 -1.01 10.41 9.57
N ASP A 60 -1.65 9.48 8.84
CA ASP A 60 -2.64 9.74 7.78
C ASP A 60 -2.18 10.76 6.72
N THR A 61 -0.86 10.81 6.50
CA THR A 61 -0.22 11.78 5.61
C THR A 61 0.21 11.12 4.30
N SER A 62 -0.25 11.66 3.18
CA SER A 62 0.27 11.27 1.86
C SER A 62 1.74 11.67 1.72
N VAL A 63 2.57 10.78 1.13
CA VAL A 63 4.01 11.05 0.89
C VAL A 63 4.21 12.17 -0.13
N ILE A 64 3.29 12.35 -1.06
CA ILE A 64 3.31 13.42 -2.05
C ILE A 64 2.26 14.48 -1.68
N LYS A 65 2.67 15.75 -1.75
CA LYS A 65 1.77 16.90 -1.68
C LYS A 65 1.36 17.30 -3.08
N PHE A 66 0.09 17.09 -3.41
CA PHE A 66 -0.44 17.53 -4.69
C PHE A 66 -0.75 19.02 -4.67
N GLU A 67 -0.45 19.69 -5.79
CA GLU A 67 -0.75 21.11 -5.98
C GLU A 67 -2.27 21.36 -5.90
N ARG A 68 -2.67 22.34 -5.10
CA ARG A 68 -4.08 22.70 -4.88
C ARG A 68 -4.48 23.98 -5.61
N ASN A 69 -3.52 24.69 -6.19
CA ASN A 69 -3.80 25.91 -6.95
C ASN A 69 -4.58 25.55 -8.23
N LYS A 70 -5.82 26.05 -8.33
CA LYS A 70 -6.72 25.76 -9.44
C LYS A 70 -6.16 26.24 -10.80
N THR A 71 -5.48 27.38 -10.82
CA THR A 71 -4.89 27.94 -12.05
C THR A 71 -3.73 27.08 -12.53
N LEU A 72 -2.83 26.70 -11.63
CA LEU A 72 -1.72 25.81 -11.96
C LEU A 72 -2.19 24.42 -12.39
N ASN A 73 -3.21 23.88 -11.70
CA ASN A 73 -3.78 22.59 -12.07
C ASN A 73 -4.52 22.63 -13.42
N ARG A 74 -5.11 23.77 -13.79
CA ARG A 74 -5.74 23.95 -15.10
C ARG A 74 -4.71 24.01 -16.23
N ALA A 75 -3.58 24.66 -15.99
CA ALA A 75 -2.52 24.83 -16.99
C ALA A 75 -1.65 23.59 -17.17
N PHE A 76 -1.32 22.89 -16.07
CA PHE A 76 -0.31 21.82 -16.04
C PHE A 76 -0.83 20.46 -15.56
N GLY A 77 -2.12 20.35 -15.25
CA GLY A 77 -2.71 19.18 -14.59
C GLY A 77 -2.31 19.09 -13.13
N THR A 78 -2.84 18.09 -12.42
CA THR A 78 -2.54 17.87 -11.00
C THR A 78 -1.10 17.39 -10.85
N SER A 79 -0.21 18.29 -10.51
CA SER A 79 1.22 18.02 -10.28
C SER A 79 1.52 17.95 -8.78
N PHE A 80 2.74 17.54 -8.43
CA PHE A 80 3.19 17.51 -7.03
C PHE A 80 4.36 18.47 -6.79
N GLY A 81 4.44 19.00 -5.56
CA GLY A 81 5.44 19.98 -5.16
C GLY A 81 6.71 19.37 -4.55
N ASN A 82 6.67 18.12 -4.08
CA ASN A 82 7.81 17.42 -3.48
C ASN A 82 8.08 16.10 -4.21
N SER A 83 9.28 15.58 -4.04
CA SER A 83 9.72 14.32 -4.61
C SER A 83 10.40 13.47 -3.54
N PHE A 84 10.64 12.21 -3.86
CA PHE A 84 11.43 11.29 -3.06
C PHE A 84 12.26 10.39 -3.98
N GLU A 85 13.15 9.61 -3.37
CA GLU A 85 14.01 8.68 -4.09
C GLU A 85 13.81 7.26 -3.58
N ILE A 86 13.99 6.29 -4.48
CA ILE A 86 14.22 4.91 -4.11
C ILE A 86 15.68 4.80 -3.70
N THR A 87 15.93 4.51 -2.44
CA THR A 87 17.27 4.54 -1.84
C THR A 87 18.00 3.20 -1.94
N ALA A 88 17.25 2.11 -2.12
CA ALA A 88 17.79 0.79 -2.40
C ALA A 88 16.77 -0.05 -3.16
N PHE A 89 17.26 -0.97 -3.99
CA PHE A 89 16.48 -1.98 -4.69
C PHE A 89 17.30 -3.24 -4.84
N GLU A 90 16.70 -4.37 -4.52
CA GLU A 90 17.27 -5.71 -4.62
C GLU A 90 16.21 -6.65 -5.19
N GLN A 91 16.57 -7.41 -6.21
CA GLN A 91 15.74 -8.50 -6.71
C GLN A 91 16.08 -9.77 -5.94
N ILE A 92 15.06 -10.53 -5.57
CA ILE A 92 15.20 -11.79 -4.84
C ILE A 92 14.69 -12.89 -5.76
N GLU A 93 15.57 -13.83 -6.05
CA GLU A 93 15.18 -15.02 -6.82
C GLU A 93 16.07 -16.20 -6.44
N ASN A 94 15.45 -17.29 -6.01
CA ASN A 94 16.08 -18.58 -5.72
C ASN A 94 15.09 -19.71 -6.04
N ASP A 95 15.40 -20.94 -5.71
CA ASP A 95 14.56 -22.11 -6.01
C ASP A 95 13.20 -22.10 -5.29
N ILE A 96 13.09 -21.38 -4.17
CA ILE A 96 11.92 -21.38 -3.29
C ILE A 96 11.05 -20.14 -3.54
N GLU A 97 11.65 -18.96 -3.66
CA GLU A 97 10.93 -17.69 -3.69
C GLU A 97 11.41 -16.75 -4.80
N ILE A 98 10.50 -15.91 -5.26
CA ILE A 98 10.79 -14.78 -6.15
C ILE A 98 10.19 -13.52 -5.56
N GLY A 99 10.90 -12.40 -5.65
CA GLY A 99 10.40 -11.15 -5.10
C GLY A 99 11.36 -9.98 -5.27
N ALA A 100 11.14 -8.97 -4.44
CA ALA A 100 11.98 -7.79 -4.41
C ALA A 100 11.98 -7.15 -3.01
N LYS A 101 13.06 -6.45 -2.74
CA LYS A 101 13.23 -5.58 -1.59
C LYS A 101 13.60 -4.19 -2.07
N ALA A 102 12.93 -3.18 -1.52
CA ALA A 102 13.25 -1.80 -1.88
C ALA A 102 13.02 -0.86 -0.71
N SER A 103 13.68 0.30 -0.74
CA SER A 103 13.49 1.35 0.26
C SER A 103 13.33 2.73 -0.39
N HIS A 104 12.66 3.64 0.32
CA HIS A 104 12.49 5.03 -0.10
C HIS A 104 12.61 6.00 1.07
N ASN A 105 12.94 7.26 0.74
CA ASN A 105 13.12 8.34 1.71
C ASN A 105 11.94 9.32 1.77
N ALA A 106 10.75 8.96 1.26
CA ALA A 106 9.60 9.87 1.15
C ALA A 106 9.14 10.47 2.50
N TYR A 107 9.38 9.77 3.58
CA TYR A 107 9.05 10.21 4.94
C TYR A 107 10.22 10.86 5.69
N MET A 108 11.43 10.90 5.06
CA MET A 108 12.64 11.39 5.72
C MET A 108 12.55 12.85 6.11
N GLN A 109 12.09 13.71 5.19
CA GLN A 109 12.05 15.16 5.42
C GLN A 109 11.04 15.54 6.52
N LYS A 110 9.88 14.85 6.59
CA LYS A 110 8.80 15.22 7.52
C LYS A 110 8.88 14.48 8.85
N PHE A 111 9.32 13.23 8.84
CA PHE A 111 9.24 12.33 10.00
C PHE A 111 10.57 11.67 10.37
N GLY A 112 11.64 11.94 9.61
CA GLY A 112 12.99 11.47 9.93
C GLY A 112 13.24 9.98 9.75
N PHE A 113 12.46 9.25 8.91
CA PHE A 113 12.67 7.83 8.70
C PHE A 113 12.63 7.36 7.25
N LEU A 114 13.20 6.17 7.02
CA LEU A 114 13.12 5.41 5.78
C LEU A 114 12.07 4.31 5.92
N HIS A 115 11.37 4.04 4.84
CA HIS A 115 10.52 2.85 4.70
C HIS A 115 11.20 1.87 3.74
N GLU A 116 11.35 0.64 4.19
CA GLU A 116 11.83 -0.49 3.40
C GLU A 116 10.71 -1.54 3.36
N ARG A 117 10.47 -2.10 2.19
CA ARG A 117 9.54 -3.21 2.01
C ARG A 117 10.21 -4.34 1.25
N LYS A 118 10.14 -5.55 1.81
CA LYS A 118 10.43 -6.82 1.13
C LYS A 118 9.10 -7.49 0.80
N ILE A 119 8.96 -8.02 -0.41
CA ILE A 119 7.83 -8.86 -0.82
C ILE A 119 8.40 -10.05 -1.56
N VAL A 120 7.98 -11.25 -1.18
CA VAL A 120 8.33 -12.50 -1.84
C VAL A 120 7.09 -13.35 -2.08
N ILE A 121 7.11 -14.10 -3.16
CA ILE A 121 6.08 -15.09 -3.52
C ILE A 121 6.76 -16.45 -3.49
N ASP A 122 6.17 -17.39 -2.77
CA ASP A 122 6.57 -18.79 -2.80
C ASP A 122 6.25 -19.39 -4.17
N LYS A 123 7.24 -20.04 -4.80
CA LYS A 123 7.10 -20.61 -6.15
C LYS A 123 6.20 -21.85 -6.18
N LYS A 124 6.00 -22.55 -5.05
CA LYS A 124 5.24 -23.77 -4.93
C LYS A 124 3.75 -23.51 -4.67
N ASP A 125 3.46 -22.79 -3.58
CA ASP A 125 2.09 -22.58 -3.12
C ASP A 125 1.51 -21.23 -3.54
N ARG A 126 2.37 -20.36 -4.12
CA ARG A 126 2.04 -19.00 -4.56
C ARG A 126 1.58 -18.06 -3.45
N GLY A 127 1.78 -18.42 -2.20
CA GLY A 127 1.61 -17.53 -1.07
C GLY A 127 2.55 -16.33 -1.19
N ILE A 128 2.11 -15.19 -0.68
CA ILE A 128 2.90 -13.97 -0.65
C ILE A 128 3.24 -13.62 0.79
N ALA A 129 4.49 -13.30 1.06
CA ALA A 129 4.93 -12.78 2.34
C ALA A 129 5.60 -11.43 2.18
N GLY A 130 5.42 -10.56 3.15
CA GLY A 130 6.03 -9.25 3.15
C GLY A 130 6.54 -8.81 4.51
N GLU A 131 7.53 -7.94 4.45
CA GLU A 131 8.10 -7.25 5.60
C GLU A 131 8.13 -5.75 5.31
N ASP A 132 7.51 -4.97 6.17
CA ASP A 132 7.64 -3.52 6.17
C ASP A 132 8.54 -3.11 7.33
N ARG A 133 9.61 -2.39 7.03
CA ARG A 133 10.59 -1.92 8.01
C ARG A 133 10.63 -0.41 8.02
N ILE A 134 10.43 0.16 9.19
CA ILE A 134 10.52 1.60 9.43
C ILE A 134 11.81 1.85 10.22
N LYS A 135 12.77 2.59 9.62
CA LYS A 135 14.05 2.93 10.25
C LYS A 135 14.14 4.43 10.49
N LYS A 136 14.15 4.86 11.74
CA LYS A 136 14.36 6.26 12.11
C LYS A 136 15.84 6.63 12.10
N LYS A 137 16.14 7.84 11.61
CA LYS A 137 17.45 8.47 11.77
C LYS A 137 17.50 9.45 12.94
N LYS A 138 16.31 9.99 13.36
CA LYS A 138 16.16 10.84 14.54
C LYS A 138 14.86 10.46 15.23
N PHE A 139 14.89 10.30 16.54
CA PHE A 139 13.72 9.95 17.34
C PHE A 139 13.29 11.15 18.19
N ASP A 140 12.24 11.86 17.75
CA ASP A 140 11.72 12.99 18.52
C ASP A 140 10.26 12.83 18.93
N ASN A 141 9.45 12.01 18.23
CA ASN A 141 8.02 11.90 18.50
C ASN A 141 7.46 10.49 18.22
N LYS A 142 6.43 10.13 18.96
CA LYS A 142 5.58 8.98 18.70
C LYS A 142 4.91 9.13 17.33
N ILE A 143 5.01 8.10 16.47
CA ILE A 143 4.49 8.10 15.10
C ILE A 143 3.51 6.96 14.95
N ASN A 144 2.28 7.27 14.54
CA ASN A 144 1.31 6.26 14.17
C ASN A 144 1.51 5.87 12.70
N PHE A 145 1.38 4.59 12.40
CA PHE A 145 1.43 4.10 11.04
C PHE A 145 0.22 3.20 10.73
N SER A 146 -0.12 3.14 9.47
CA SER A 146 -1.07 2.18 8.90
C SER A 146 -0.47 1.58 7.63
N ILE A 147 -0.63 0.27 7.44
CA ILE A 147 -0.31 -0.40 6.18
C ILE A 147 -1.63 -0.87 5.60
N PHE A 148 -1.95 -0.39 4.41
CA PHE A 148 -3.18 -0.71 3.72
C PHE A 148 -2.97 -1.83 2.70
N PHE A 149 -3.96 -2.72 2.59
CA PHE A 149 -4.06 -3.77 1.60
C PHE A 149 -5.49 -3.75 1.04
N HIS A 150 -5.69 -2.98 -0.01
CA HIS A 150 -7.00 -2.86 -0.66
C HIS A 150 -7.34 -4.16 -1.38
N LEU A 151 -8.46 -4.76 -1.04
CA LEU A 151 -8.95 -5.96 -1.70
C LEU A 151 -9.61 -5.59 -3.03
N ASN A 152 -9.48 -6.48 -4.02
CA ASN A 152 -10.18 -6.28 -5.29
C ASN A 152 -11.71 -6.28 -5.06
N PRO A 153 -12.47 -5.41 -5.76
CA PRO A 153 -13.94 -5.38 -5.63
C PRO A 153 -14.58 -6.76 -5.82
N GLY A 154 -15.55 -7.06 -4.97
CA GLY A 154 -16.27 -8.33 -4.99
C GLY A 154 -15.67 -9.43 -4.13
N LEU A 155 -14.49 -9.21 -3.52
CA LEU A 155 -13.95 -10.11 -2.52
C LEU A 155 -14.63 -9.87 -1.16
N GLU A 156 -14.94 -10.96 -0.48
CA GLU A 156 -15.44 -10.98 0.91
C GLU A 156 -14.28 -11.27 1.85
N ALA A 157 -14.27 -10.63 3.01
CA ALA A 157 -13.27 -10.89 4.05
C ALA A 157 -13.90 -10.82 5.44
N ALA A 158 -13.42 -11.66 6.34
CA ALA A 158 -13.87 -11.72 7.72
C ALA A 158 -12.70 -11.95 8.68
N LYS A 159 -12.71 -11.23 9.80
CA LYS A 159 -11.74 -11.41 10.88
C LYS A 159 -12.03 -12.73 11.60
N THR A 160 -11.00 -13.50 11.92
CA THR A 160 -11.15 -14.72 12.70
C THR A 160 -11.47 -14.40 14.16
N ILE A 161 -12.02 -15.36 14.87
CA ILE A 161 -12.41 -15.23 16.30
C ILE A 161 -11.20 -14.84 17.15
N SER A 162 -10.01 -15.37 16.86
CA SER A 162 -8.76 -14.99 17.56
C SER A 162 -8.32 -13.54 17.31
N GLY A 163 -8.86 -12.89 16.27
CA GLY A 163 -8.53 -11.51 15.92
C GLY A 163 -7.17 -11.30 15.24
N ASN A 164 -6.36 -12.35 15.10
CA ASN A 164 -4.98 -12.28 14.59
C ASN A 164 -4.86 -12.58 13.10
N SER A 165 -5.96 -12.90 12.44
CA SER A 165 -6.00 -13.21 11.02
C SER A 165 -7.31 -12.80 10.36
N ILE A 166 -7.26 -12.70 9.03
CA ILE A 166 -8.41 -12.36 8.20
C ILE A 166 -8.53 -13.42 7.11
N LEU A 167 -9.70 -14.03 7.00
CA LEU A 167 -10.05 -14.90 5.89
C LEU A 167 -10.54 -14.07 4.71
N ILE A 168 -10.00 -14.33 3.52
CA ILE A 168 -10.38 -13.71 2.24
C ILE A 168 -10.98 -14.80 1.38
N LYS A 169 -12.25 -14.67 1.03
CA LYS A 169 -12.95 -15.63 0.17
C LYS A 169 -12.64 -15.34 -1.30
N VAL A 170 -12.03 -16.30 -1.96
CA VAL A 170 -11.59 -16.17 -3.37
C VAL A 170 -12.36 -17.08 -4.33
N GLY A 171 -13.43 -17.71 -3.86
CA GLY A 171 -14.27 -18.61 -4.65
C GLY A 171 -15.30 -19.31 -3.78
N LYS A 172 -16.07 -20.26 -4.37
CA LYS A 172 -17.11 -20.98 -3.62
C LYS A 172 -16.54 -21.79 -2.45
N ASN A 173 -15.41 -22.46 -2.66
CA ASN A 173 -14.79 -23.37 -1.68
C ASN A 173 -13.30 -23.05 -1.45
N LYS A 174 -12.85 -21.85 -1.75
CA LYS A 174 -11.46 -21.46 -1.62
C LYS A 174 -11.34 -20.15 -0.86
N SER A 175 -10.45 -20.13 0.11
CA SER A 175 -10.12 -18.94 0.86
C SER A 175 -8.61 -18.80 1.05
N LEU A 176 -8.18 -17.57 1.19
CA LEU A 176 -6.83 -17.23 1.63
C LEU A 176 -6.90 -16.74 3.06
N ILE A 177 -5.83 -16.91 3.80
CA ILE A 177 -5.68 -16.35 5.14
C ILE A 177 -4.60 -15.27 5.12
N PHE A 178 -4.97 -14.08 5.57
CA PHE A 178 -4.05 -12.98 5.84
C PHE A 178 -3.64 -13.02 7.31
N LEU A 179 -2.35 -13.02 7.56
CA LEU A 179 -1.76 -13.08 8.90
C LEU A 179 -0.84 -11.87 9.13
N SER A 180 -0.90 -11.31 10.34
CA SER A 180 0.10 -10.36 10.84
C SER A 180 0.20 -10.49 12.35
N GLN A 181 1.42 -10.38 12.88
CA GLN A 181 1.68 -10.54 14.31
C GLN A 181 2.11 -9.22 14.96
N GLY A 182 1.69 -9.02 16.21
CA GLY A 182 2.18 -7.95 17.06
C GLY A 182 1.67 -6.53 16.74
N ASN A 183 0.65 -6.40 15.84
CA ASN A 183 0.04 -5.11 15.50
C ASN A 183 -1.47 -5.29 15.41
N ALA A 184 -2.22 -4.18 15.53
CA ALA A 184 -3.65 -4.21 15.33
C ALA A 184 -3.96 -4.55 13.85
N LEU A 185 -4.86 -5.52 13.65
CA LEU A 185 -5.28 -6.01 12.34
C LEU A 185 -6.79 -5.82 12.22
N ASP A 186 -7.25 -5.04 11.24
CA ASP A 186 -8.65 -4.70 11.05
C ASP A 186 -9.08 -4.77 9.57
N ILE A 187 -10.40 -4.80 9.35
CA ILE A 187 -11.02 -4.68 8.04
C ILE A 187 -11.81 -3.38 8.03
N GLU A 188 -11.56 -2.53 7.04
CA GLU A 188 -12.27 -1.29 6.84
C GLU A 188 -13.01 -1.30 5.49
N ASN A 189 -14.13 -0.59 5.43
CA ASN A 189 -14.77 -0.30 4.15
C ASN A 189 -13.89 0.62 3.33
N SER A 190 -13.79 0.33 2.05
CA SER A 190 -13.00 1.09 1.09
C SER A 190 -13.75 1.26 -0.21
N ILE A 191 -13.18 2.01 -1.14
CA ILE A 191 -13.74 2.25 -2.48
C ILE A 191 -12.69 1.95 -3.54
N TYR A 192 -13.16 1.43 -4.65
CA TYR A 192 -12.37 1.26 -5.86
C TYR A 192 -12.93 2.15 -6.98
N LEU A 193 -12.08 2.96 -7.57
CA LEU A 193 -12.44 3.94 -8.59
C LEU A 193 -12.17 3.36 -9.99
N ALA A 194 -13.19 2.75 -10.58
CA ALA A 194 -13.12 2.13 -11.89
C ALA A 194 -13.65 3.08 -12.97
N ARG A 195 -12.77 3.77 -13.65
CA ARG A 195 -13.12 4.75 -14.70
C ARG A 195 -14.28 5.66 -14.27
N ASN A 196 -15.52 5.30 -14.61
CA ASN A 196 -16.73 6.13 -14.37
C ASN A 196 -17.60 5.58 -13.22
N LYS A 197 -17.13 4.63 -12.45
CA LYS A 197 -17.89 3.96 -11.38
C LYS A 197 -17.11 3.95 -10.09
N ILE A 198 -17.83 4.08 -8.99
CA ILE A 198 -17.33 3.81 -7.64
C ILE A 198 -17.84 2.43 -7.25
N LEU A 199 -16.95 1.53 -6.93
CA LEU A 199 -17.27 0.20 -6.43
C LEU A 199 -16.88 0.13 -4.96
N ASN A 200 -17.71 -0.51 -4.15
CA ASN A 200 -17.36 -0.83 -2.77
C ASN A 200 -16.36 -1.97 -2.76
N ASN A 201 -15.35 -1.86 -1.92
CA ASN A 201 -14.42 -2.91 -1.59
C ASN A 201 -14.04 -2.87 -0.12
N LEU A 202 -13.23 -3.81 0.32
CA LEU A 202 -12.67 -3.88 1.66
C LEU A 202 -11.19 -3.55 1.62
N CYS A 203 -10.68 -3.08 2.74
CA CYS A 203 -9.26 -2.86 2.97
C CYS A 203 -8.83 -3.56 4.26
N ILE A 204 -7.84 -4.43 4.17
CA ILE A 204 -7.15 -4.94 5.35
C ILE A 204 -6.16 -3.88 5.80
N LYS A 205 -6.16 -3.58 7.08
CA LYS A 205 -5.30 -2.56 7.68
C LYS A 205 -4.52 -3.12 8.85
N ILE A 206 -3.21 -3.01 8.77
CA ILE A 206 -2.32 -3.19 9.92
C ILE A 206 -2.02 -1.81 10.48
N SER A 207 -2.24 -1.60 11.76
CA SER A 207 -1.94 -0.32 12.41
C SER A 207 -1.15 -0.49 13.69
N GLY A 208 -0.36 0.53 14.02
CA GLY A 208 0.45 0.55 15.22
C GLY A 208 1.19 1.86 15.42
N THR A 209 2.07 1.85 16.41
CA THR A 209 2.90 3.00 16.75
C THR A 209 4.37 2.62 16.68
N LEU A 210 5.17 3.54 16.18
CA LEU A 210 6.62 3.46 16.22
C LEU A 210 7.11 4.10 17.51
N GLU A 211 7.62 3.28 18.43
CA GLU A 211 8.11 3.67 19.76
C GLU A 211 9.62 3.46 19.92
N SER A 212 10.29 2.95 18.89
CA SER A 212 11.73 2.68 18.85
C SER A 212 12.36 3.22 17.56
N GLU A 213 13.68 3.12 17.44
CA GLU A 213 14.41 3.54 16.24
C GLU A 213 14.08 2.70 15.01
N GLU A 214 13.67 1.45 15.23
CA GLU A 214 13.32 0.53 14.15
C GLU A 214 12.08 -0.28 14.53
N LYS A 215 11.18 -0.50 13.58
CA LYS A 215 10.06 -1.43 13.70
C LYS A 215 9.96 -2.28 12.43
N LEU A 216 9.89 -3.58 12.63
CA LEU A 216 9.65 -4.58 11.58
C LEU A 216 8.22 -5.11 11.73
N ILE A 217 7.46 -5.01 10.66
CA ILE A 217 6.09 -5.50 10.56
C ILE A 217 6.09 -6.63 9.53
N LYS A 218 5.74 -7.84 9.95
CA LYS A 218 5.63 -9.01 9.08
C LYS A 218 4.17 -9.33 8.79
N TRP A 219 3.90 -9.72 7.56
CA TRP A 219 2.58 -10.16 7.12
C TRP A 219 2.70 -11.21 6.02
N GLU A 220 1.68 -12.03 5.87
CA GLU A 220 1.61 -13.04 4.82
C GLU A 220 0.17 -13.27 4.36
N ILE A 221 0.00 -13.70 3.12
CA ILE A 221 -1.24 -14.23 2.57
C ILE A 221 -0.94 -15.62 2.01
N LYS A 222 -1.62 -16.62 2.52
CA LYS A 222 -1.43 -18.01 2.09
C LYS A 222 -2.74 -18.74 1.90
N ASN A 223 -2.68 -19.89 1.24
CA ASN A 223 -3.83 -20.75 1.06
C ASN A 223 -4.35 -21.22 2.42
N ASN A 224 -5.65 -21.14 2.62
CA ASN A 224 -6.30 -21.72 3.77
C ASN A 224 -6.77 -23.12 3.38
N ILE A 225 -5.94 -24.13 3.69
CA ILE A 225 -6.21 -25.54 3.39
C ILE A 225 -7.18 -26.08 4.41
#